data_1c1319c99bb0e957920a21055209188f
#
_entry.id   1c1319c99bb0e957920a21055209188f
#
_cell.length_a   1.000
_cell.length_b   1.000
_cell.length_c   1.000
_cell.angle_alpha   90.00
_cell.angle_beta   90.00
_cell.angle_gamma   90.00
#
_symmetry.space_group_name_H-M   'P 1'
#
loop_
_entity.id
_entity.type
_entity.pdbx_description
1 polymer ?
#
loop_
_entity_poly.entity_id
_entity_poly.type
_entity_poly.pdbx_seq_one_letter_code
_entity_poly.pdbx_strand_id
1 'polypeptide(L)'
;MTTKTPADRVRGAAAWTAVAATVPYLTLKLLWLTGHQVGVDDPAEMDKLWLVNLLTFGMDAIAVLLALSFVRPWGRRAPAGLLAFPMWVATGLLGTILVALPLSALATLLFGAEKAPGGGSGNQGPGGLDDWVFVVVYGGFSVQGLALITAFLLYAGRRWAGLLRSRIGDLPDSPTLTLQRALSGVAAVLALGVAAARGYWAAGGATGLPVLFAEERSRSAAVLDGVIAVMAVAAVTALLALVFRARPERRLRVPLVVAWTAAGSLFGWGSWQLVVFGTVTDVTDPRKAVPGLMPLVETAQLLTGLLVLVVGAIALVERAAAHATTDGTATDGTTIDGTAAAARAGTRGAQTPAARTPTPRSTVARTTAAVESAG
;
A
#
# COMPACT_ATOMS: atom_id res chain seq x y z
N MET A 1 13.98 13.00 28.96
CA MET A 1 13.37 11.72 28.59
C MET A 1 11.96 12.00 28.05
N THR A 2 11.74 11.89 26.74
CA THR A 2 10.41 12.07 26.15
C THR A 2 9.53 10.86 26.50
N THR A 3 8.47 11.06 27.22
CA THR A 3 7.49 10.03 27.56
C THR A 3 6.87 9.45 26.29
N LYS A 4 7.05 8.14 26.08
CA LYS A 4 6.46 7.45 24.91
C LYS A 4 4.92 7.54 25.00
N THR A 5 4.28 8.00 23.93
CA THR A 5 2.82 8.03 23.85
C THR A 5 2.23 6.62 23.85
N PRO A 6 0.95 6.43 24.22
CA PRO A 6 0.28 5.13 24.11
C PRO A 6 0.41 4.49 22.70
N ALA A 7 0.26 5.30 21.65
CA ALA A 7 0.43 4.85 20.27
C ALA A 7 1.86 4.39 19.96
N ASP A 8 2.90 4.95 20.61
CA ASP A 8 4.29 4.49 20.45
C ASP A 8 4.50 3.13 21.12
N ARG A 9 3.84 2.87 22.23
CA ARG A 9 3.90 1.57 22.92
C ARG A 9 3.21 0.50 22.07
N VAL A 10 2.01 0.78 21.56
CA VAL A 10 1.26 -0.16 20.70
C VAL A 10 2.06 -0.45 19.42
N ARG A 11 2.62 0.57 18.75
CA ARG A 11 3.47 0.38 17.57
C ARG A 11 4.68 -0.49 17.87
N GLY A 12 5.33 -0.25 19.02
CA GLY A 12 6.47 -1.04 19.47
C GLY A 12 6.10 -2.49 19.75
N ALA A 13 5.02 -2.72 20.51
CA ALA A 13 4.50 -4.05 20.77
C ALA A 13 4.15 -4.79 19.49
N ALA A 14 3.38 -4.17 18.58
CA ALA A 14 3.01 -4.75 17.29
C ALA A 14 4.23 -5.12 16.44
N ALA A 15 5.23 -4.24 16.35
CA ALA A 15 6.45 -4.55 15.58
C ALA A 15 7.22 -5.75 16.16
N TRP A 16 7.36 -5.83 17.48
CA TRP A 16 8.02 -6.98 18.13
C TRP A 16 7.19 -8.26 18.03
N THR A 17 5.86 -8.18 18.10
CA THR A 17 4.97 -9.32 17.86
C THR A 17 5.15 -9.84 16.42
N ALA A 18 5.22 -8.95 15.43
CA ALA A 18 5.49 -9.36 14.05
C ALA A 18 6.81 -10.10 13.91
N VAL A 19 7.90 -9.60 14.52
CA VAL A 19 9.20 -10.28 14.54
C VAL A 19 9.10 -11.64 15.21
N ALA A 20 8.49 -11.72 16.40
CA ALA A 20 8.39 -12.96 17.15
C ALA A 20 7.56 -14.03 16.40
N ALA A 21 6.47 -13.62 15.74
CA ALA A 21 5.62 -14.52 14.95
C ALA A 21 6.33 -15.10 13.72
N THR A 22 7.35 -14.41 13.19
CA THR A 22 8.13 -14.89 12.05
C THR A 22 9.17 -15.95 12.43
N VAL A 23 9.66 -15.94 13.68
CA VAL A 23 10.78 -16.81 14.12
C VAL A 23 10.53 -18.30 13.91
N PRO A 24 9.38 -18.91 14.31
CA PRO A 24 9.17 -20.34 14.11
C PRO A 24 9.26 -20.75 12.65
N TYR A 25 8.65 -19.97 11.77
CA TYR A 25 8.63 -20.27 10.34
C TYR A 25 9.99 -20.04 9.67
N LEU A 26 10.70 -18.97 10.02
CA LEU A 26 12.08 -18.77 9.56
C LEU A 26 13.01 -19.90 10.00
N THR A 27 12.81 -20.43 11.21
CA THR A 27 13.58 -21.56 11.71
C THR A 27 13.30 -22.81 10.88
N LEU A 28 12.03 -23.14 10.60
CA LEU A 28 11.67 -24.26 9.73
C LEU A 28 12.30 -24.13 8.34
N LYS A 29 12.20 -22.95 7.71
CA LYS A 29 12.81 -22.70 6.41
C LYS A 29 14.33 -22.85 6.41
N LEU A 30 14.98 -22.36 7.47
CA LEU A 30 16.43 -22.51 7.60
C LEU A 30 16.81 -23.99 7.71
N LEU A 31 16.05 -24.79 8.47
CA LEU A 31 16.23 -26.23 8.56
C LEU A 31 16.07 -26.89 7.19
N TRP A 32 15.00 -26.58 6.43
CA TRP A 32 14.77 -27.13 5.10
C TRP A 32 15.87 -26.73 4.10
N LEU A 33 16.31 -25.48 4.10
CA LEU A 33 17.38 -25.00 3.23
C LEU A 33 18.74 -25.63 3.54
N THR A 34 18.94 -26.10 4.79
CA THR A 34 20.17 -26.81 5.23
C THR A 34 20.05 -28.33 5.17
N GLY A 35 18.97 -28.87 4.56
CA GLY A 35 18.78 -30.30 4.34
C GLY A 35 18.13 -31.06 5.49
N HIS A 36 17.59 -30.36 6.51
CA HIS A 36 16.84 -30.99 7.60
C HIS A 36 15.35 -31.01 7.26
N GLN A 37 14.76 -32.19 7.18
CA GLN A 37 13.39 -32.39 6.67
C GLN A 37 12.35 -32.48 7.81
N VAL A 38 12.37 -31.53 8.72
CA VAL A 38 11.42 -31.48 9.85
C VAL A 38 10.01 -31.15 9.34
N GLY A 39 9.04 -32.04 9.64
CA GLY A 39 7.66 -31.88 9.20
C GLY A 39 7.44 -32.09 7.69
N VAL A 40 8.32 -32.84 7.05
CA VAL A 40 8.29 -33.17 5.62
C VAL A 40 8.10 -34.67 5.46
N ASP A 41 7.00 -35.07 4.83
CA ASP A 41 6.70 -36.47 4.54
C ASP A 41 7.38 -36.97 3.24
N ASP A 42 7.53 -36.08 2.24
CA ASP A 42 8.19 -36.42 0.96
C ASP A 42 9.43 -35.52 0.73
N PRO A 43 10.62 -36.08 1.00
CA PRO A 43 11.90 -35.40 0.78
C PRO A 43 12.14 -34.93 -0.66
N ALA A 44 11.72 -35.74 -1.64
CA ALA A 44 11.95 -35.44 -3.05
C ALA A 44 11.10 -34.28 -3.56
N GLU A 45 9.90 -34.08 -3.01
CA GLU A 45 9.07 -32.93 -3.29
C GLU A 45 9.66 -31.64 -2.66
N MET A 46 10.24 -31.75 -1.46
CA MET A 46 10.86 -30.61 -0.78
C MET A 46 12.09 -30.09 -1.52
N ASP A 47 12.90 -30.98 -2.12
CA ASP A 47 14.08 -30.57 -2.90
C ASP A 47 13.68 -29.74 -4.15
N LYS A 48 12.55 -30.05 -4.77
CA LYS A 48 11.98 -29.24 -5.88
C LYS A 48 11.56 -27.84 -5.42
N LEU A 49 11.20 -27.68 -4.16
CA LEU A 49 10.75 -26.42 -3.57
C LEU A 49 11.90 -25.59 -2.96
N TRP A 50 13.16 -25.98 -3.13
CA TRP A 50 14.30 -25.27 -2.53
C TRP A 50 14.34 -23.79 -2.89
N LEU A 51 14.16 -23.46 -4.18
CA LEU A 51 14.13 -22.08 -4.64
C LEU A 51 12.95 -21.28 -4.07
N VAL A 52 11.77 -21.91 -3.97
CA VAL A 52 10.56 -21.31 -3.38
C VAL A 52 10.80 -21.04 -1.89
N ASN A 53 11.42 -21.97 -1.18
CA ASN A 53 11.78 -21.81 0.24
C ASN A 53 12.80 -20.70 0.44
N LEU A 54 13.81 -20.59 -0.43
CA LEU A 54 14.79 -19.50 -0.38
C LEU A 54 14.15 -18.14 -0.63
N LEU A 55 13.28 -18.02 -1.64
CA LEU A 55 12.56 -16.78 -1.96
C LEU A 55 11.68 -16.35 -0.79
N THR A 56 10.87 -17.26 -0.26
CA THR A 56 9.97 -16.95 0.86
C THR A 56 10.72 -16.68 2.16
N PHE A 57 11.88 -17.33 2.39
CA PHE A 57 12.80 -16.94 3.48
C PHE A 57 13.26 -15.51 3.35
N GLY A 58 13.65 -15.08 2.14
CA GLY A 58 14.02 -13.69 1.85
C GLY A 58 12.88 -12.71 2.10
N MET A 59 11.65 -13.07 1.71
CA MET A 59 10.45 -12.25 1.97
C MET A 59 10.19 -12.08 3.47
N ASP A 60 10.33 -13.14 4.26
CA ASP A 60 10.18 -13.09 5.72
C ASP A 60 11.28 -12.25 6.39
N ALA A 61 12.52 -12.36 5.90
CA ALA A 61 13.62 -11.49 6.36
C ALA A 61 13.33 -10.01 6.08
N ILE A 62 12.77 -9.68 4.91
CA ILE A 62 12.33 -8.32 4.59
C ILE A 62 11.20 -7.88 5.53
N ALA A 63 10.24 -8.76 5.85
CA ALA A 63 9.17 -8.44 6.79
C ALA A 63 9.70 -8.12 8.20
N VAL A 64 10.72 -8.84 8.67
CA VAL A 64 11.43 -8.52 9.93
C VAL A 64 12.11 -7.16 9.86
N LEU A 65 12.82 -6.86 8.77
CA LEU A 65 13.46 -5.55 8.57
C LEU A 65 12.42 -4.42 8.54
N LEU A 66 11.26 -4.62 7.89
CA LEU A 66 10.15 -3.68 7.91
C LEU A 66 9.62 -3.44 9.32
N ALA A 67 9.34 -4.51 10.08
CA ALA A 67 8.87 -4.39 11.46
C ALA A 67 9.86 -3.60 12.32
N LEU A 68 11.16 -3.88 12.20
CA LEU A 68 12.21 -3.14 12.89
C LEU A 68 12.29 -1.68 12.45
N SER A 69 12.08 -1.38 11.16
CA SER A 69 12.10 -0.01 10.65
C SER A 69 11.04 0.89 11.30
N PHE A 70 9.91 0.34 11.70
CA PHE A 70 8.85 1.11 12.33
C PHE A 70 9.14 1.53 13.77
N VAL A 71 10.12 0.91 14.42
CA VAL A 71 10.49 1.22 15.82
C VAL A 71 11.90 1.81 15.96
N ARG A 72 12.80 1.55 15.02
CA ARG A 72 14.19 2.01 15.05
C ARG A 72 14.35 3.41 14.42
N PRO A 73 15.34 4.21 14.88
CA PRO A 73 15.57 5.56 14.35
C PRO A 73 15.89 5.60 12.84
N TRP A 74 16.56 4.58 12.32
CA TRP A 74 16.93 4.51 10.91
C TRP A 74 15.71 4.44 9.97
N GLY A 75 14.61 3.83 10.40
CA GLY A 75 13.39 3.75 9.59
C GLY A 75 12.76 5.12 9.32
N ARG A 76 13.00 6.13 10.16
CA ARG A 76 12.56 7.51 9.89
C ARG A 76 13.42 8.22 8.85
N ARG A 77 14.70 7.81 8.71
CA ARG A 77 15.65 8.37 7.74
C ARG A 77 15.57 7.68 6.39
N ALA A 78 15.04 6.45 6.35
CA ALA A 78 14.89 5.69 5.12
C ALA A 78 14.00 6.42 4.12
N PRO A 79 14.34 6.41 2.81
CA PRO A 79 13.47 6.91 1.75
C PRO A 79 12.07 6.28 1.84
N ALA A 80 11.02 7.08 1.61
CA ALA A 80 9.65 6.62 1.75
C ALA A 80 9.34 5.40 0.87
N GLY A 81 9.81 5.40 -0.38
CA GLY A 81 9.59 4.30 -1.33
C GLY A 81 10.24 2.98 -0.92
N LEU A 82 11.42 3.04 -0.26
CA LEU A 82 12.13 1.84 0.21
C LEU A 82 11.34 1.07 1.28
N LEU A 83 10.54 1.75 2.08
CA LEU A 83 9.66 1.12 3.07
C LEU A 83 8.26 0.88 2.52
N ALA A 84 7.76 1.79 1.68
CA ALA A 84 6.40 1.73 1.15
C ALA A 84 6.23 0.55 0.18
N PHE A 85 7.17 0.30 -0.75
CA PHE A 85 7.03 -0.76 -1.74
C PHE A 85 7.00 -2.17 -1.12
N PRO A 86 7.98 -2.59 -0.29
CA PRO A 86 7.90 -3.91 0.35
C PRO A 86 6.69 -4.04 1.29
N MET A 87 6.30 -2.94 1.98
CA MET A 87 5.12 -2.96 2.82
C MET A 87 3.83 -3.08 2.01
N TRP A 88 3.78 -2.49 0.81
CA TRP A 88 2.66 -2.63 -0.11
C TRP A 88 2.48 -4.10 -0.56
N VAL A 89 3.57 -4.77 -0.95
CA VAL A 89 3.56 -6.21 -1.28
C VAL A 89 3.15 -7.04 -0.06
N ALA A 90 3.76 -6.81 1.11
CA ALA A 90 3.44 -7.54 2.33
C ALA A 90 1.98 -7.35 2.76
N THR A 91 1.45 -6.12 2.69
CA THR A 91 0.03 -5.84 2.99
C THR A 91 -0.90 -6.56 2.02
N GLY A 92 -0.52 -6.65 0.74
CA GLY A 92 -1.30 -7.36 -0.26
C GLY A 92 -1.34 -8.86 -0.04
N LEU A 93 -0.18 -9.48 0.15
CA LEU A 93 -0.06 -10.93 0.38
C LEU A 93 -0.73 -11.35 1.70
N LEU A 94 -0.32 -10.74 2.81
CA LEU A 94 -0.83 -11.09 4.14
C LEU A 94 -2.29 -10.66 4.33
N GLY A 95 -2.69 -9.50 3.79
CA GLY A 95 -4.06 -9.02 3.84
C GLY A 95 -5.05 -9.95 3.13
N THR A 96 -4.64 -10.53 2.00
CA THR A 96 -5.45 -11.53 1.29
C THR A 96 -5.62 -12.79 2.14
N ILE A 97 -4.55 -13.29 2.78
CA ILE A 97 -4.62 -14.44 3.69
C ILE A 97 -5.57 -14.15 4.86
N LEU A 98 -5.46 -12.96 5.49
CA LEU A 98 -6.31 -12.55 6.61
C LEU A 98 -7.80 -12.47 6.26
N VAL A 99 -8.14 -12.29 4.98
CA VAL A 99 -9.53 -12.33 4.48
C VAL A 99 -9.91 -13.76 4.06
N ALA A 100 -9.06 -14.45 3.31
CA ALA A 100 -9.38 -15.74 2.72
C ALA A 100 -9.49 -16.85 3.79
N LEU A 101 -8.61 -16.87 4.80
CA LEU A 101 -8.64 -17.90 5.86
C LEU A 101 -9.96 -17.93 6.64
N PRO A 102 -10.45 -16.82 7.22
CA PRO A 102 -11.73 -16.85 7.94
C PRO A 102 -12.91 -17.14 7.02
N LEU A 103 -12.88 -16.69 5.76
CA LEU A 103 -13.92 -17.04 4.79
C LEU A 103 -13.92 -18.53 4.44
N SER A 104 -12.75 -19.14 4.29
CA SER A 104 -12.60 -20.58 4.07
C SER A 104 -13.07 -21.38 5.28
N ALA A 105 -12.70 -20.94 6.50
CA ALA A 105 -13.18 -21.57 7.73
C ALA A 105 -14.72 -21.46 7.87
N LEU A 106 -15.30 -20.30 7.55
CA LEU A 106 -16.73 -20.11 7.53
C LEU A 106 -17.41 -21.00 6.51
N ALA A 107 -16.85 -21.11 5.30
CA ALA A 107 -17.37 -22.00 4.26
C ALA A 107 -17.33 -23.47 4.72
N THR A 108 -16.28 -23.90 5.41
CA THR A 108 -16.18 -25.24 5.99
C THR A 108 -17.22 -25.47 7.07
N LEU A 109 -17.49 -24.49 7.91
CA LEU A 109 -18.54 -24.56 8.95
C LEU A 109 -19.96 -24.68 8.35
N LEU A 110 -20.23 -23.95 7.25
CA LEU A 110 -21.55 -23.90 6.63
C LEU A 110 -21.83 -25.12 5.72
N PHE A 111 -20.82 -25.63 5.03
CA PHE A 111 -20.97 -26.64 3.99
C PHE A 111 -20.29 -28.00 4.34
N GLY A 112 -19.72 -28.09 5.54
CA GLY A 112 -18.98 -29.26 5.99
C GLY A 112 -17.52 -29.30 5.50
N ALA A 113 -16.70 -30.16 6.12
CA ALA A 113 -15.34 -30.39 5.66
C ALA A 113 -15.32 -31.06 4.27
N GLU A 114 -14.41 -30.62 3.41
CA GLU A 114 -14.15 -31.31 2.14
C GLU A 114 -13.41 -32.61 2.41
N LYS A 115 -13.71 -33.65 1.64
CA LYS A 115 -12.86 -34.84 1.60
C LYS A 115 -11.52 -34.44 1.00
N ALA A 116 -10.44 -34.80 1.67
CA ALA A 116 -9.10 -34.60 1.12
C ALA A 116 -9.00 -35.23 -0.28
N PRO A 117 -8.52 -34.52 -1.29
CA PRO A 117 -8.27 -35.11 -2.60
C PRO A 117 -7.32 -36.28 -2.45
N GLY A 118 -7.68 -37.44 -3.01
CA GLY A 118 -6.80 -38.63 -3.03
C GLY A 118 -7.05 -39.73 -2.00
N GLY A 119 -8.06 -39.62 -1.11
CA GLY A 119 -8.55 -40.75 -0.29
C GLY A 119 -7.52 -41.39 0.67
N GLY A 120 -6.37 -40.74 0.89
CA GLY A 120 -5.36 -41.20 1.84
C GLY A 120 -5.78 -40.88 3.27
N SER A 121 -5.88 -41.88 4.12
CA SER A 121 -6.12 -41.74 5.56
C SER A 121 -4.84 -41.34 6.31
N GLY A 122 -4.12 -40.37 5.81
CA GLY A 122 -2.92 -39.83 6.44
C GLY A 122 -3.07 -38.32 6.69
N ASN A 123 -2.50 -37.87 7.76
CA ASN A 123 -2.36 -36.48 8.19
C ASN A 123 -1.51 -35.63 7.22
N GLN A 124 -1.77 -35.72 5.91
CA GLN A 124 -0.94 -35.08 4.88
C GLN A 124 -1.66 -33.85 4.34
N GLY A 125 -1.13 -32.67 4.68
CA GLY A 125 -1.49 -31.43 4.03
C GLY A 125 -0.97 -31.34 2.59
N PRO A 126 -1.40 -30.36 1.78
CA PRO A 126 -0.92 -30.15 0.44
C PRO A 126 0.62 -30.03 0.38
N GLY A 127 1.28 -30.76 -0.52
CA GLY A 127 2.73 -30.65 -0.75
C GLY A 127 3.61 -31.51 0.17
N GLY A 128 3.07 -32.57 0.78
CA GLY A 128 3.87 -33.53 1.57
C GLY A 128 4.41 -32.96 2.88
N LEU A 129 3.67 -32.03 3.49
CA LEU A 129 3.99 -31.45 4.79
C LEU A 129 2.99 -31.89 5.85
N ASP A 130 3.47 -32.12 7.07
CA ASP A 130 2.64 -32.41 8.24
C ASP A 130 1.61 -31.30 8.53
N ASP A 131 0.43 -31.64 9.03
CA ASP A 131 -0.64 -30.69 9.38
C ASP A 131 -0.21 -29.60 10.37
N TRP A 132 0.66 -29.95 11.35
CA TRP A 132 1.15 -28.97 12.33
C TRP A 132 2.00 -27.87 11.67
N VAL A 133 2.69 -28.18 10.56
CA VAL A 133 3.48 -27.18 9.81
C VAL A 133 2.55 -26.10 9.26
N PHE A 134 1.39 -26.49 8.70
CA PHE A 134 0.40 -25.52 8.23
C PHE A 134 -0.13 -24.63 9.34
N VAL A 135 -0.39 -25.18 10.53
CA VAL A 135 -0.82 -24.40 11.68
C VAL A 135 0.25 -23.37 12.08
N VAL A 136 1.52 -23.76 12.11
CA VAL A 136 2.64 -22.85 12.41
C VAL A 136 2.78 -21.78 11.33
N VAL A 137 2.73 -22.15 10.06
CA VAL A 137 2.91 -21.24 8.92
C VAL A 137 1.75 -20.23 8.84
N TYR A 138 0.52 -20.70 8.70
CA TYR A 138 -0.64 -19.81 8.52
C TYR A 138 -1.04 -19.07 9.80
N GLY A 139 -0.87 -19.69 10.95
CA GLY A 139 -1.00 -19.04 12.24
C GLY A 139 0.04 -17.95 12.44
N GLY A 140 1.30 -18.24 12.10
CA GLY A 140 2.40 -17.28 12.08
C GLY A 140 2.12 -16.10 11.16
N PHE A 141 1.72 -16.35 9.91
CA PHE A 141 1.36 -15.31 8.94
C PHE A 141 0.17 -14.46 9.38
N SER A 142 -0.83 -15.06 10.03
CA SER A 142 -1.98 -14.31 10.54
C SER A 142 -1.56 -13.34 11.64
N VAL A 143 -0.79 -13.80 12.62
CA VAL A 143 -0.29 -12.95 13.72
C VAL A 143 0.69 -11.91 13.18
N GLN A 144 1.64 -12.30 12.33
CA GLN A 144 2.61 -11.40 11.68
C GLN A 144 1.90 -10.33 10.85
N GLY A 145 0.92 -10.73 10.03
CA GLY A 145 0.16 -9.83 9.16
C GLY A 145 -0.59 -8.77 9.96
N LEU A 146 -1.36 -9.18 10.97
CA LEU A 146 -2.10 -8.25 11.83
C LEU A 146 -1.15 -7.30 12.56
N ALA A 147 -0.07 -7.81 13.11
CA ALA A 147 0.92 -7.04 13.85
C ALA A 147 1.68 -6.07 12.95
N LEU A 148 2.14 -6.52 11.77
CA LEU A 148 2.88 -5.70 10.81
C LEU A 148 2.00 -4.59 10.24
N ILE A 149 0.75 -4.90 9.84
CA ILE A 149 -0.23 -3.92 9.36
C ILE A 149 -0.52 -2.89 10.46
N THR A 150 -0.74 -3.32 11.70
CA THR A 150 -0.97 -2.40 12.83
C THR A 150 0.22 -1.47 13.05
N ALA A 151 1.44 -1.99 13.09
CA ALA A 151 2.66 -1.18 13.23
C ALA A 151 2.81 -0.18 12.08
N PHE A 152 2.53 -0.61 10.86
CA PHE A 152 2.58 0.24 9.66
C PHE A 152 1.52 1.34 9.68
N LEU A 153 0.27 1.04 10.02
CA LEU A 153 -0.79 2.05 10.08
C LEU A 153 -0.47 3.15 11.10
N LEU A 154 0.08 2.79 12.27
CA LEU A 154 0.52 3.75 13.27
C LEU A 154 1.75 4.56 12.80
N TYR A 155 2.67 3.95 12.09
CA TYR A 155 3.81 4.63 11.47
C TYR A 155 3.38 5.58 10.35
N ALA A 156 2.57 5.10 9.41
CA ALA A 156 2.05 5.86 8.27
C ALA A 156 1.17 7.04 8.70
N GLY A 157 0.32 6.82 9.70
CA GLY A 157 -0.56 7.84 10.25
C GLY A 157 0.19 9.04 10.84
N ARG A 158 1.44 8.84 11.28
CA ARG A 158 2.32 9.93 11.74
C ARG A 158 3.15 10.52 10.60
N ARG A 159 3.76 9.66 9.80
CA ARG A 159 4.67 10.10 8.73
C ARG A 159 3.95 10.85 7.62
N TRP A 160 2.73 10.43 7.28
CA TRP A 160 1.93 10.98 6.18
C TRP A 160 0.60 11.57 6.65
N ALA A 161 0.57 12.13 7.87
CA ALA A 161 -0.64 12.69 8.47
C ALA A 161 -1.33 13.74 7.57
N GLY A 162 -0.56 14.62 6.93
CA GLY A 162 -1.06 15.63 5.99
C GLY A 162 -1.78 15.01 4.80
N LEU A 163 -1.17 13.99 4.17
CA LEU A 163 -1.75 13.25 3.06
C LEU A 163 -3.06 12.56 3.46
N LEU A 164 -3.07 11.86 4.59
CA LEU A 164 -4.22 11.09 5.05
C LEU A 164 -5.42 11.95 5.50
N ARG A 165 -5.18 13.22 5.82
CA ARG A 165 -6.22 14.20 6.19
C ARG A 165 -6.81 14.95 5.01
N SER A 166 -6.13 14.97 3.86
CA SER A 166 -6.58 15.70 2.68
C SER A 166 -7.78 15.06 1.99
N ARG A 167 -8.39 15.82 1.10
CA ARG A 167 -9.54 15.43 0.27
C ARG A 167 -9.09 15.07 -1.14
N ILE A 168 -9.94 14.39 -1.89
CA ILE A 168 -9.67 14.05 -3.29
C ILE A 168 -9.54 15.33 -4.13
N GLY A 169 -10.34 16.37 -3.82
CA GLY A 169 -10.27 17.66 -4.50
C GLY A 169 -8.97 18.45 -4.27
N ASP A 170 -8.18 18.09 -3.24
CA ASP A 170 -6.88 18.74 -2.97
C ASP A 170 -5.75 18.22 -3.87
N LEU A 171 -6.03 17.25 -4.77
CA LEU A 171 -5.05 16.79 -5.75
C LEU A 171 -4.84 17.89 -6.81
N PRO A 172 -3.57 18.25 -7.14
CA PRO A 172 -3.29 19.30 -8.10
C PRO A 172 -3.72 18.91 -9.52
N ASP A 173 -4.04 19.91 -10.34
CA ASP A 173 -4.14 19.70 -11.78
C ASP A 173 -2.74 19.43 -12.32
N SER A 174 -2.59 18.27 -12.95
CA SER A 174 -1.31 17.72 -13.34
C SER A 174 -1.19 17.68 -14.87
N PRO A 175 -0.02 18.03 -15.44
CA PRO A 175 0.23 17.85 -16.86
C PRO A 175 0.18 16.38 -17.30
N THR A 176 0.38 15.42 -16.36
CA THR A 176 0.32 13.99 -16.66
C THR A 176 -1.09 13.39 -16.51
N LEU A 177 -2.11 14.17 -16.20
CA LEU A 177 -3.47 13.67 -15.93
C LEU A 177 -4.04 12.87 -17.10
N THR A 178 -3.75 13.27 -18.35
CA THR A 178 -4.18 12.52 -19.55
C THR A 178 -3.55 11.13 -19.59
N LEU A 179 -2.24 11.04 -19.29
CA LEU A 179 -1.53 9.76 -19.18
C LEU A 179 -2.09 8.91 -18.04
N GLN A 180 -2.33 9.51 -16.86
CA GLN A 180 -2.93 8.82 -15.72
C GLN A 180 -4.30 8.24 -16.07
N ARG A 181 -5.14 8.97 -16.80
CA ARG A 181 -6.45 8.50 -17.29
C ARG A 181 -6.31 7.35 -18.28
N ALA A 182 -5.38 7.44 -19.23
CA ALA A 182 -5.14 6.38 -20.19
C ALA A 182 -4.67 5.09 -19.50
N LEU A 183 -3.67 5.17 -18.62
CA LEU A 183 -3.18 4.03 -17.84
C LEU A 183 -4.27 3.43 -16.93
N SER A 184 -5.12 4.29 -16.34
CA SER A 184 -6.26 3.83 -15.54
C SER A 184 -7.30 3.09 -16.39
N GLY A 185 -7.51 3.50 -17.65
CA GLY A 185 -8.36 2.80 -18.60
C GLY A 185 -7.83 1.39 -18.92
N VAL A 186 -6.52 1.28 -19.18
CA VAL A 186 -5.86 -0.03 -19.38
C VAL A 186 -5.99 -0.90 -18.13
N ALA A 187 -5.70 -0.34 -16.95
CA ALA A 187 -5.86 -1.06 -15.69
C ALA A 187 -7.30 -1.53 -15.46
N ALA A 188 -8.30 -0.74 -15.86
CA ALA A 188 -9.70 -1.11 -15.75
C ALA A 188 -10.08 -2.30 -16.65
N VAL A 189 -9.60 -2.32 -17.88
CA VAL A 189 -9.82 -3.44 -18.81
C VAL A 189 -9.18 -4.72 -18.27
N LEU A 190 -7.92 -4.66 -17.84
CA LEU A 190 -7.22 -5.81 -17.25
C LEU A 190 -7.93 -6.30 -15.97
N ALA A 191 -8.29 -5.39 -15.06
CA ALA A 191 -8.98 -5.72 -13.83
C ALA A 191 -10.33 -6.40 -14.06
N LEU A 192 -11.10 -5.94 -15.06
CA LEU A 192 -12.38 -6.56 -15.43
C LEU A 192 -12.17 -7.97 -16.00
N GLY A 193 -11.14 -8.18 -16.82
CA GLY A 193 -10.76 -9.50 -17.30
C GLY A 193 -10.35 -10.44 -16.17
N VAL A 194 -9.51 -9.96 -15.23
CA VAL A 194 -9.13 -10.71 -14.02
C VAL A 194 -10.36 -11.03 -13.16
N ALA A 195 -11.22 -10.04 -12.89
CA ALA A 195 -12.42 -10.24 -12.08
C ALA A 195 -13.39 -11.25 -12.70
N ALA A 196 -13.56 -11.21 -14.03
CA ALA A 196 -14.40 -12.16 -14.76
C ALA A 196 -13.84 -13.59 -14.70
N ALA A 197 -12.54 -13.78 -14.98
CA ALA A 197 -11.90 -15.09 -14.94
C ALA A 197 -11.90 -15.69 -13.51
N ARG A 198 -11.47 -14.90 -12.52
CA ARG A 198 -11.44 -15.32 -11.11
C ARG A 198 -12.84 -15.56 -10.55
N GLY A 199 -13.83 -14.70 -10.92
CA GLY A 199 -15.23 -14.90 -10.56
C GLY A 199 -15.84 -16.16 -11.17
N TYR A 200 -15.50 -16.47 -12.43
CA TYR A 200 -15.89 -17.71 -13.09
C TYR A 200 -15.31 -18.93 -12.38
N TRP A 201 -14.03 -18.90 -12.03
CA TRP A 201 -13.39 -19.97 -11.27
C TRP A 201 -13.96 -20.07 -9.84
N ALA A 202 -14.23 -18.97 -9.17
CA ALA A 202 -14.85 -18.95 -7.84
C ALA A 202 -16.26 -19.58 -7.86
N ALA A 203 -16.99 -19.42 -8.97
CA ALA A 203 -18.32 -20.03 -9.17
C ALA A 203 -18.28 -21.52 -9.56
N GLY A 204 -17.10 -22.14 -9.61
CA GLY A 204 -16.92 -23.56 -9.95
C GLY A 204 -16.56 -23.83 -11.41
N GLY A 205 -16.32 -22.79 -12.22
CA GLY A 205 -15.81 -22.97 -13.58
C GLY A 205 -14.40 -23.56 -13.59
N ALA A 206 -14.08 -24.40 -14.59
CA ALA A 206 -12.79 -25.07 -14.70
C ALA A 206 -12.01 -24.74 -15.98
N THR A 207 -12.62 -24.05 -16.94
CA THR A 207 -11.97 -23.74 -18.21
C THR A 207 -10.72 -22.89 -18.01
N GLY A 208 -9.62 -23.34 -18.57
CA GLY A 208 -8.32 -22.67 -18.51
C GLY A 208 -7.51 -22.94 -17.24
N LEU A 209 -8.01 -23.81 -16.35
CA LEU A 209 -7.22 -24.37 -15.24
C LEU A 209 -6.44 -25.61 -15.72
N PRO A 210 -5.28 -25.92 -15.11
CA PRO A 210 -4.62 -27.22 -15.27
C PRO A 210 -5.58 -28.35 -14.87
N VAL A 211 -5.49 -29.49 -15.54
CA VAL A 211 -6.38 -30.64 -15.31
C VAL A 211 -6.39 -31.05 -13.84
N LEU A 212 -5.21 -31.17 -13.24
CA LEU A 212 -5.06 -31.53 -11.83
C LEU A 212 -5.74 -30.49 -10.90
N PHE A 213 -5.56 -29.18 -11.17
CA PHE A 213 -6.19 -28.11 -10.38
C PHE A 213 -7.72 -28.07 -10.54
N ALA A 214 -8.23 -28.50 -11.70
CA ALA A 214 -9.68 -28.57 -11.95
C ALA A 214 -10.30 -29.76 -11.22
N GLU A 215 -9.63 -30.93 -11.22
CA GLU A 215 -10.12 -32.16 -10.59
C GLU A 215 -10.03 -32.11 -9.05
N GLU A 216 -8.93 -31.53 -8.53
CA GLU A 216 -8.66 -31.45 -7.08
C GLU A 216 -9.03 -30.09 -6.47
N ARG A 217 -9.91 -29.34 -7.15
CA ARG A 217 -10.23 -27.98 -6.74
C ARG A 217 -10.90 -27.94 -5.37
N SER A 218 -10.21 -27.33 -4.40
CA SER A 218 -10.73 -27.13 -3.07
C SER A 218 -11.67 -25.89 -2.99
N ARG A 219 -12.57 -25.90 -2.02
CA ARG A 219 -13.42 -24.75 -1.70
C ARG A 219 -12.58 -23.54 -1.27
N SER A 220 -11.47 -23.76 -0.59
CA SER A 220 -10.53 -22.71 -0.21
C SER A 220 -9.91 -22.02 -1.43
N ALA A 221 -9.63 -22.77 -2.51
CA ALA A 221 -9.16 -22.18 -3.77
C ALA A 221 -10.26 -21.33 -4.43
N ALA A 222 -11.51 -21.78 -4.42
CA ALA A 222 -12.64 -21.00 -4.92
C ALA A 222 -12.88 -19.71 -4.11
N VAL A 223 -12.74 -19.77 -2.78
CA VAL A 223 -12.78 -18.58 -1.90
C VAL A 223 -11.66 -17.60 -2.24
N LEU A 224 -10.44 -18.08 -2.44
CA LEU A 224 -9.30 -17.24 -2.81
C LEU A 224 -9.54 -16.54 -4.15
N ASP A 225 -10.04 -17.25 -5.16
CA ASP A 225 -10.40 -16.66 -6.46
C ASP A 225 -11.47 -15.58 -6.30
N GLY A 226 -12.49 -15.81 -5.47
CA GLY A 226 -13.52 -14.82 -5.17
C GLY A 226 -12.95 -13.56 -4.49
N VAL A 227 -12.03 -13.74 -3.55
CA VAL A 227 -11.33 -12.61 -2.90
C VAL A 227 -10.52 -11.81 -3.91
N ILE A 228 -9.75 -12.48 -4.78
CA ILE A 228 -8.97 -11.80 -5.82
C ILE A 228 -9.88 -11.06 -6.82
N ALA A 229 -11.01 -11.65 -7.22
CA ALA A 229 -11.98 -10.97 -8.08
C ALA A 229 -12.51 -9.68 -7.44
N VAL A 230 -12.84 -9.71 -6.16
CA VAL A 230 -13.25 -8.51 -5.39
C VAL A 230 -12.12 -7.49 -5.32
N MET A 231 -10.87 -7.94 -5.08
CA MET A 231 -9.72 -7.04 -5.06
C MET A 231 -9.48 -6.37 -6.42
N ALA A 232 -9.68 -7.07 -7.54
CA ALA A 232 -9.55 -6.48 -8.87
C ALA A 232 -10.57 -5.34 -9.10
N VAL A 233 -11.82 -5.56 -8.74
CA VAL A 233 -12.88 -4.52 -8.80
C VAL A 233 -12.57 -3.36 -7.84
N ALA A 234 -12.15 -3.65 -6.62
CA ALA A 234 -11.82 -2.65 -5.63
C ALA A 234 -10.64 -1.77 -6.06
N ALA A 235 -9.57 -2.37 -6.61
CA ALA A 235 -8.39 -1.65 -7.09
C ALA A 235 -8.76 -0.63 -8.17
N VAL A 236 -9.51 -1.05 -9.19
CA VAL A 236 -9.85 -0.17 -10.31
C VAL A 236 -10.88 0.88 -9.91
N THR A 237 -11.88 0.55 -9.10
CA THR A 237 -12.87 1.54 -8.63
C THR A 237 -12.20 2.62 -7.77
N ALA A 238 -11.28 2.25 -6.90
CA ALA A 238 -10.51 3.20 -6.11
C ALA A 238 -9.60 4.07 -6.98
N LEU A 239 -8.89 3.49 -7.97
CA LEU A 239 -8.06 4.22 -8.91
C LEU A 239 -8.86 5.23 -9.73
N LEU A 240 -9.99 4.80 -10.33
CA LEU A 240 -10.86 5.68 -11.09
C LEU A 240 -11.43 6.81 -10.22
N ALA A 241 -11.81 6.51 -8.97
CA ALA A 241 -12.27 7.53 -8.04
C ALA A 241 -11.22 8.61 -7.76
N LEU A 242 -9.93 8.24 -7.73
CA LEU A 242 -8.82 9.16 -7.54
C LEU A 242 -8.53 9.99 -8.80
N VAL A 243 -8.37 9.34 -9.95
CA VAL A 243 -7.95 9.97 -11.21
C VAL A 243 -9.04 10.85 -11.81
N PHE A 244 -10.31 10.45 -11.72
CA PHE A 244 -11.47 11.22 -12.18
C PHE A 244 -12.07 12.11 -11.09
N ARG A 245 -11.43 12.16 -9.90
CA ARG A 245 -11.84 12.99 -8.78
C ARG A 245 -13.32 12.81 -8.40
N ALA A 246 -13.80 11.57 -8.45
CA ALA A 246 -15.14 11.25 -8.04
C ALA A 246 -15.36 11.66 -6.57
N ARG A 247 -16.34 12.52 -6.32
CA ARG A 247 -16.66 13.05 -4.99
C ARG A 247 -15.48 13.79 -4.34
N PRO A 248 -15.08 14.97 -4.86
CA PRO A 248 -13.91 15.73 -4.44
C PRO A 248 -13.90 16.08 -2.95
N GLU A 249 -15.06 16.19 -2.33
CA GLU A 249 -15.26 16.45 -0.90
C GLU A 249 -14.85 15.30 0.02
N ARG A 250 -14.74 14.06 -0.51
CA ARG A 250 -14.35 12.89 0.29
C ARG A 250 -12.88 12.89 0.65
N ARG A 251 -12.58 12.29 1.80
CA ARG A 251 -11.21 12.12 2.27
C ARG A 251 -10.43 11.16 1.37
N LEU A 252 -9.23 11.57 0.98
CA LEU A 252 -8.31 10.82 0.13
C LEU A 252 -7.93 9.45 0.73
N ARG A 253 -7.91 9.33 2.06
CA ARG A 253 -7.49 8.12 2.77
C ARG A 253 -8.26 6.86 2.37
N VAL A 254 -9.58 6.96 2.12
CA VAL A 254 -10.41 5.80 1.83
C VAL A 254 -10.03 5.17 0.48
N PRO A 255 -10.11 5.87 -0.66
CA PRO A 255 -9.71 5.27 -1.93
C PRO A 255 -8.21 4.95 -1.98
N LEU A 256 -7.36 5.69 -1.25
CA LEU A 256 -5.92 5.39 -1.17
C LEU A 256 -5.67 4.04 -0.48
N VAL A 257 -6.29 3.78 0.68
CA VAL A 257 -6.14 2.50 1.40
C VAL A 257 -6.72 1.35 0.59
N VAL A 258 -7.87 1.53 -0.06
CA VAL A 258 -8.48 0.51 -0.92
C VAL A 258 -7.56 0.20 -2.11
N ALA A 259 -7.10 1.24 -2.83
CA ALA A 259 -6.16 1.07 -3.95
C ALA A 259 -4.87 0.39 -3.50
N TRP A 260 -4.30 0.82 -2.36
CA TRP A 260 -3.09 0.24 -1.78
C TRP A 260 -3.24 -1.26 -1.51
N THR A 261 -4.25 -1.64 -0.74
CA THR A 261 -4.44 -3.04 -0.33
C THR A 261 -4.80 -3.93 -1.52
N ALA A 262 -5.74 -3.48 -2.35
CA ALA A 262 -6.21 -4.27 -3.48
C ALA A 262 -5.14 -4.42 -4.58
N ALA A 263 -4.43 -3.34 -4.93
CA ALA A 263 -3.36 -3.42 -5.92
C ALA A 263 -2.17 -4.25 -5.42
N GLY A 264 -1.83 -4.14 -4.11
CA GLY A 264 -0.81 -4.97 -3.48
C GLY A 264 -1.17 -6.45 -3.50
N SER A 265 -2.45 -6.79 -3.28
CA SER A 265 -2.98 -8.15 -3.40
C SER A 265 -2.82 -8.69 -4.83
N LEU A 266 -3.25 -7.92 -5.82
CA LEU A 266 -3.15 -8.32 -7.22
C LEU A 266 -1.70 -8.54 -7.66
N PHE A 267 -0.82 -7.60 -7.36
CA PHE A 267 0.60 -7.71 -7.68
C PHE A 267 1.26 -8.87 -6.95
N GLY A 268 1.07 -8.97 -5.63
CA GLY A 268 1.72 -9.97 -4.80
C GLY A 268 1.32 -11.39 -5.18
N TRP A 269 0.01 -11.68 -5.27
CA TRP A 269 -0.47 -13.01 -5.62
C TRP A 269 -0.25 -13.36 -7.08
N GLY A 270 -0.39 -12.42 -8.03
CA GLY A 270 -0.05 -12.65 -9.44
C GLY A 270 1.42 -12.99 -9.62
N SER A 271 2.32 -12.23 -8.98
CA SER A 271 3.77 -12.51 -8.99
C SER A 271 4.10 -13.87 -8.37
N TRP A 272 3.48 -14.18 -7.23
CA TRP A 272 3.68 -15.43 -6.51
C TRP A 272 3.29 -16.64 -7.38
N GLN A 273 2.11 -16.61 -7.98
CA GLN A 273 1.64 -17.71 -8.82
C GLN A 273 2.52 -17.93 -10.06
N LEU A 274 2.99 -16.84 -10.70
CA LEU A 274 3.93 -16.96 -11.82
C LEU A 274 5.26 -17.60 -11.41
N VAL A 275 5.77 -17.28 -10.21
CA VAL A 275 6.97 -17.95 -9.66
C VAL A 275 6.70 -19.41 -9.40
N VAL A 276 5.57 -19.76 -8.77
CA VAL A 276 5.20 -21.17 -8.50
C VAL A 276 5.08 -21.94 -9.81
N PHE A 277 4.41 -21.39 -10.83
CA PHE A 277 4.32 -22.06 -12.14
C PHE A 277 5.70 -22.29 -12.77
N GLY A 278 6.60 -21.33 -12.67
CA GLY A 278 7.96 -21.46 -13.22
C GLY A 278 8.83 -22.47 -12.48
N THR A 279 8.50 -22.84 -11.24
CA THR A 279 9.31 -23.75 -10.43
C THR A 279 8.73 -25.17 -10.31
N VAL A 280 7.41 -25.32 -10.37
CA VAL A 280 6.71 -26.59 -10.10
C VAL A 280 6.17 -27.25 -11.39
N THR A 281 6.23 -26.56 -12.53
CA THR A 281 5.72 -27.11 -13.78
C THR A 281 6.59 -28.27 -14.26
N ASP A 282 6.04 -29.46 -14.23
CA ASP A 282 6.64 -30.64 -14.87
C ASP A 282 6.12 -30.74 -16.31
N VAL A 283 6.96 -30.36 -17.28
CA VAL A 283 6.61 -30.41 -18.71
C VAL A 283 6.44 -31.84 -19.25
N THR A 284 6.81 -32.83 -18.46
CA THR A 284 6.71 -34.25 -18.86
C THR A 284 5.35 -34.86 -18.53
N ASP A 285 4.59 -34.29 -17.58
CA ASP A 285 3.25 -34.71 -17.21
C ASP A 285 2.16 -33.80 -17.81
N PRO A 286 1.41 -34.27 -18.82
CA PRO A 286 0.34 -33.43 -19.44
C PRO A 286 -0.74 -32.97 -18.45
N ARG A 287 -0.95 -33.67 -17.32
CA ARG A 287 -1.93 -33.29 -16.29
C ARG A 287 -1.47 -32.09 -15.47
N LYS A 288 -0.15 -31.89 -15.37
CA LYS A 288 0.49 -30.76 -14.68
C LYS A 288 0.76 -29.59 -15.64
N ALA A 289 0.53 -29.76 -16.95
CA ALA A 289 0.69 -28.70 -17.93
C ALA A 289 -0.21 -27.52 -17.57
N VAL A 290 0.37 -26.32 -17.55
CA VAL A 290 -0.37 -25.08 -17.25
C VAL A 290 -0.95 -24.51 -18.55
N PRO A 291 -2.29 -24.47 -18.72
CA PRO A 291 -2.91 -23.87 -19.89
C PRO A 291 -2.60 -22.37 -19.99
N GLY A 292 -2.46 -21.86 -21.21
CA GLY A 292 -2.08 -20.45 -21.43
C GLY A 292 -3.00 -19.41 -20.81
N LEU A 293 -4.27 -19.73 -20.53
CA LEU A 293 -5.21 -18.80 -19.91
C LEU A 293 -4.81 -18.47 -18.45
N MET A 294 -4.34 -19.45 -17.68
CA MET A 294 -3.99 -19.21 -16.27
C MET A 294 -2.80 -18.24 -16.13
N PRO A 295 -1.63 -18.45 -16.76
CA PRO A 295 -0.54 -17.48 -16.75
C PRO A 295 -0.93 -16.11 -17.31
N LEU A 296 -1.84 -16.06 -18.30
CA LEU A 296 -2.35 -14.81 -18.84
C LEU A 296 -3.12 -14.02 -17.78
N VAL A 297 -4.02 -14.69 -17.05
CA VAL A 297 -4.78 -14.05 -15.96
C VAL A 297 -3.85 -13.60 -14.83
N GLU A 298 -2.86 -14.41 -14.43
CA GLU A 298 -1.86 -14.03 -13.41
C GLU A 298 -1.02 -12.82 -13.86
N THR A 299 -0.61 -12.80 -15.12
CA THR A 299 0.11 -11.66 -15.70
C THR A 299 -0.76 -10.40 -15.74
N ALA A 300 -2.02 -10.52 -16.17
CA ALA A 300 -2.96 -9.41 -16.15
C ALA A 300 -3.22 -8.88 -14.73
N GLN A 301 -3.31 -9.78 -13.77
CA GLN A 301 -3.46 -9.47 -12.34
C GLN A 301 -2.25 -8.69 -11.82
N LEU A 302 -1.03 -9.17 -12.05
CA LEU A 302 0.23 -8.50 -11.70
C LEU A 302 0.30 -7.11 -12.35
N LEU A 303 0.05 -7.00 -13.66
CA LEU A 303 0.09 -5.74 -14.39
C LEU A 303 -0.96 -4.75 -13.88
N THR A 304 -2.16 -5.22 -13.54
CA THR A 304 -3.19 -4.36 -12.92
C THR A 304 -2.69 -3.75 -11.63
N GLY A 305 -2.12 -4.57 -10.72
CA GLY A 305 -1.55 -4.08 -9.46
C GLY A 305 -0.45 -3.05 -9.70
N LEU A 306 0.47 -3.33 -10.64
CA LEU A 306 1.57 -2.45 -10.99
C LEU A 306 1.09 -1.11 -11.58
N LEU A 307 0.11 -1.13 -12.48
CA LEU A 307 -0.46 0.08 -13.08
C LEU A 307 -1.12 0.97 -12.02
N VAL A 308 -1.88 0.39 -11.09
CA VAL A 308 -2.49 1.13 -9.97
C VAL A 308 -1.41 1.76 -9.09
N LEU A 309 -0.32 1.03 -8.80
CA LEU A 309 0.82 1.56 -8.04
C LEU A 309 1.49 2.74 -8.77
N VAL A 310 1.78 2.58 -10.06
CA VAL A 310 2.47 3.61 -10.86
C VAL A 310 1.63 4.88 -10.95
N VAL A 311 0.36 4.76 -11.32
CA VAL A 311 -0.55 5.93 -11.41
C VAL A 311 -0.71 6.60 -10.03
N GLY A 312 -0.88 5.81 -8.97
CA GLY A 312 -0.97 6.33 -7.61
C GLY A 312 0.31 7.04 -7.18
N ALA A 313 1.49 6.48 -7.50
CA ALA A 313 2.79 7.07 -7.19
C ALA A 313 2.99 8.41 -7.92
N ILE A 314 2.66 8.48 -9.21
CA ILE A 314 2.72 9.73 -10.01
C ILE A 314 1.86 10.80 -9.33
N ALA A 315 0.59 10.51 -9.05
CA ALA A 315 -0.32 11.47 -8.40
C ALA A 315 0.19 11.96 -7.04
N LEU A 316 0.81 11.09 -6.24
CA LEU A 316 1.36 11.45 -4.93
C LEU A 316 2.65 12.28 -5.03
N VAL A 317 3.52 11.98 -6.01
CA VAL A 317 4.77 12.76 -6.26
C VAL A 317 4.42 14.16 -6.74
N GLU A 318 3.52 14.29 -7.70
CA GLU A 318 3.07 15.60 -8.21
C GLU A 318 2.43 16.45 -7.13
N ARG A 319 1.62 15.84 -6.27
CA ARG A 319 1.08 16.53 -5.11
C ARG A 319 2.18 17.02 -4.16
N ALA A 320 3.18 16.20 -3.87
CA ALA A 320 4.30 16.58 -3.01
C ALA A 320 5.08 17.76 -3.62
N ALA A 321 5.31 17.76 -4.93
CA ALA A 321 5.96 18.85 -5.65
C ALA A 321 5.14 20.15 -5.59
N ALA A 322 3.82 20.08 -5.78
CA ALA A 322 2.94 21.25 -5.70
C ALA A 322 2.96 21.91 -4.30
N HIS A 323 3.01 21.12 -3.23
CA HIS A 323 3.12 21.68 -1.87
C HIS A 323 4.49 22.32 -1.63
N ALA A 324 5.58 21.77 -2.15
CA ALA A 324 6.92 22.33 -1.98
C ALA A 324 7.07 23.70 -2.68
N THR A 325 6.45 23.91 -3.83
CA THR A 325 6.45 25.21 -4.53
C THR A 325 5.64 26.27 -3.79
N THR A 326 4.53 25.89 -3.15
CA THR A 326 3.68 26.82 -2.38
C THR A 326 4.41 27.29 -1.12
N ASP A 327 5.11 26.43 -0.40
CA ASP A 327 5.88 26.78 0.79
C ASP A 327 7.12 27.64 0.44
N GLY A 328 7.77 27.39 -0.71
CA GLY A 328 8.91 28.19 -1.19
C GLY A 328 8.52 29.63 -1.54
N THR A 329 7.37 29.82 -2.20
CA THR A 329 6.87 31.17 -2.53
C THR A 329 6.41 31.96 -1.30
N ALA A 330 5.89 31.29 -0.26
CA ALA A 330 5.50 31.94 0.99
C ALA A 330 6.70 32.48 1.78
N THR A 331 7.83 31.76 1.78
CA THR A 331 9.07 32.21 2.43
C THR A 331 9.75 33.36 1.69
N ASP A 332 9.71 33.38 0.37
CA ASP A 332 10.33 34.42 -0.45
C ASP A 332 9.51 35.74 -0.37
N GLY A 333 8.18 35.66 -0.34
CA GLY A 333 7.29 36.81 -0.13
C GLY A 333 7.48 37.52 1.22
N THR A 334 7.79 36.75 2.27
CA THR A 334 8.01 37.35 3.62
C THR A 334 9.36 38.04 3.72
N THR A 335 10.37 37.59 2.95
CA THR A 335 11.70 38.23 2.92
C THR A 335 11.67 39.56 2.14
N ILE A 336 10.88 39.65 1.06
CA ILE A 336 10.76 40.87 0.27
C ILE A 336 9.99 41.96 1.07
N ASP A 337 8.93 41.60 1.79
CA ASP A 337 8.19 42.53 2.63
C ASP A 337 9.00 42.99 3.87
N GLY A 338 9.80 42.11 4.46
CA GLY A 338 10.72 42.42 5.55
C GLY A 338 11.81 43.42 5.15
N THR A 339 12.39 43.25 3.94
CA THR A 339 13.41 44.18 3.40
C THR A 339 12.80 45.51 2.99
N ALA A 340 11.59 45.54 2.43
CA ALA A 340 10.90 46.79 2.10
C ALA A 340 10.47 47.58 3.36
N ALA A 341 10.07 46.87 4.42
CA ALA A 341 9.77 47.51 5.74
C ALA A 341 11.03 48.05 6.43
N ALA A 342 12.14 47.29 6.37
CA ALA A 342 13.43 47.77 6.91
C ALA A 342 13.99 48.95 6.12
N ALA A 343 13.86 48.99 4.79
CA ALA A 343 14.29 50.11 3.96
C ALA A 343 13.45 51.38 4.25
N ARG A 344 12.14 51.23 4.53
CA ARG A 344 11.27 52.37 4.94
C ARG A 344 11.54 52.85 6.37
N ALA A 345 12.00 51.99 7.26
CA ALA A 345 12.41 52.37 8.61
C ALA A 345 13.78 53.08 8.63
N GLY A 346 14.71 52.67 7.75
CA GLY A 346 16.04 53.28 7.62
C GLY A 346 16.02 54.70 7.06
N THR A 347 15.04 55.06 6.22
CA THR A 347 14.90 56.44 5.64
C THR A 347 14.21 57.44 6.56
N ARG A 348 13.64 57.02 7.69
CA ARG A 348 13.06 57.98 8.70
C ARG A 348 14.05 58.43 9.78
N GLY A 349 15.27 57.90 9.80
CA GLY A 349 16.27 58.17 10.85
C GLY A 349 17.30 59.28 10.54
N ALA A 350 17.26 59.97 9.37
CA ALA A 350 18.24 60.96 8.97
C ALA A 350 17.57 62.33 8.67
N GLN A 351 16.85 62.91 9.64
CA GLN A 351 16.55 64.34 9.65
C GLN A 351 17.15 64.96 10.92
N THR A 352 18.29 65.58 10.76
CA THR A 352 18.97 66.42 11.72
C THR A 352 18.14 67.67 11.98
N PRO A 353 17.97 68.18 13.23
CA PRO A 353 17.22 69.43 13.52
C PRO A 353 18.04 70.64 13.16
N ALA A 354 17.59 71.41 12.15
CA ALA A 354 18.14 72.71 11.85
C ALA A 354 17.51 73.79 12.79
N ALA A 355 18.38 74.67 13.21
CA ALA A 355 18.23 75.75 14.21
C ALA A 355 17.02 76.70 14.00
N ARG A 356 16.39 77.05 15.11
CA ARG A 356 15.41 78.17 15.22
C ARG A 356 16.12 79.51 15.13
N THR A 357 15.58 80.42 14.31
CA THR A 357 15.77 81.84 14.41
C THR A 357 14.39 82.53 14.47
N PRO A 358 14.19 83.48 15.36
CA PRO A 358 12.87 84.01 15.63
C PRO A 358 12.57 85.38 14.94
N THR A 359 11.26 85.61 14.77
CA THR A 359 10.49 86.93 14.66
C THR A 359 10.45 87.63 13.30
N PRO A 360 9.44 88.56 13.05
CA PRO A 360 8.45 89.14 13.96
C PRO A 360 6.99 89.14 13.48
N ARG A 361 6.12 89.49 14.42
CA ARG A 361 4.70 89.83 14.27
C ARG A 361 4.41 90.87 13.22
N SER A 362 3.32 90.79 12.50
CA SER A 362 2.51 91.91 12.02
C SER A 362 1.04 91.52 11.93
N THR A 363 0.24 92.41 12.41
CA THR A 363 -1.18 92.40 12.73
C THR A 363 -2.04 92.76 11.50
N VAL A 364 -3.37 92.54 11.63
CA VAL A 364 -4.47 93.16 10.84
C VAL A 364 -4.84 92.40 9.55
N ALA A 365 -6.07 92.08 9.22
CA ALA A 365 -7.41 92.53 9.60
C ALA A 365 -8.46 91.50 9.11
N ARG A 366 -9.61 91.54 9.70
CA ARG A 366 -10.91 90.97 9.34
C ARG A 366 -11.29 91.25 7.87
N THR A 367 -12.02 90.42 7.27
CA THR A 367 -13.31 90.74 6.63
C THR A 367 -14.11 89.45 6.34
N THR A 368 -15.36 89.52 6.74
CA THR A 368 -16.56 88.74 6.57
C THR A 368 -17.02 88.61 5.11
N ALA A 369 -17.65 87.50 4.76
CA ALA A 369 -18.90 87.33 3.99
C ALA A 369 -18.91 85.88 3.52
N ALA A 370 -19.80 85.03 3.90
CA ALA A 370 -21.24 84.79 3.72
C ALA A 370 -21.63 84.43 2.29
N VAL A 371 -22.49 83.40 2.28
CA VAL A 371 -23.55 83.11 1.32
C VAL A 371 -23.27 82.00 0.27
N GLU A 372 -24.00 81.02 0.47
CA GLU A 372 -25.09 80.29 -0.28
C GLU A 372 -24.61 79.35 -1.39
N SER A 373 -25.02 78.19 -1.35
CA SER A 373 -26.23 77.34 -1.56
C SER A 373 -26.16 76.57 -2.88
N ALA A 374 -26.60 75.33 -2.78
CA ALA A 374 -27.39 74.55 -3.72
C ALA A 374 -26.72 73.93 -4.98
N GLY A 375 -26.99 72.63 -5.13
CA GLY A 375 -26.89 71.83 -6.32
C GLY A 375 -26.68 70.39 -5.94
#